data_7702d1aed161863313f11bc215bf853a
#
_entry.id   7702d1aed161863313f11bc215bf853a
#
_cell.length_a   1.000
_cell.length_b   1.000
_cell.length_c   1.000
_cell.angle_alpha   90.00
_cell.angle_beta   90.00
_cell.angle_gamma   90.00
#
_symmetry.space_group_name_H-M   'P 1'
#
loop_
_entity.id
_entity.type
_entity.pdbx_description
1 polymer ?
#
loop_
_entity_poly.entity_id
_entity_poly.type
_entity_poly.pdbx_seq_one_letter_code
_entity_poly.pdbx_strand_id
1 'polypeptide(L)'
;MTKRFLYLCLSLFLLLEISCLFSCSKAKKAEEPEIVLSPDEQRLVIALDSFRNIYYKAGYEEEINAIADNIQGNTADFIQDINNLIASDENGLLLLVDKRHYLANSFVPEDLLPLEKNNDYAISRTDLSLRVCVEEALRKMAIAAKADGISNLVVSSTYRSYDYQKTIYERNVRQMGKEAADRESAAPGTSQHQTGTAIDFGSITDEFAETKSGKWLEANAHKYGFSLSFPEGYEPVTGYRWECWHYRYIGQSAVFMQEKWFNNVQQYMLDFIHFYKNAEIAQNVE
;
A
#
# COMPACT_ATOMS: atom_id res chain seq x y z
N MET A 1 -20.46 -12.58 26.97
CA MET A 1 -20.59 -13.64 25.95
C MET A 1 -21.87 -13.40 25.20
N THR A 2 -21.83 -13.52 23.87
CA THR A 2 -22.99 -13.50 22.94
C THR A 2 -23.70 -12.16 22.73
N LYS A 3 -23.18 -11.33 21.79
CA LYS A 3 -23.97 -10.35 21.00
C LYS A 3 -23.17 -9.72 19.81
N ARG A 4 -22.14 -10.35 19.30
CA ARG A 4 -21.30 -9.78 18.22
C ARG A 4 -21.33 -10.53 16.86
N PHE A 5 -22.28 -11.45 16.68
CA PHE A 5 -22.32 -12.29 15.44
C PHE A 5 -23.50 -11.98 14.52
N LEU A 6 -24.19 -10.84 14.69
CA LEU A 6 -25.45 -10.59 13.97
C LEU A 6 -25.45 -9.31 13.11
N TYR A 7 -24.30 -8.72 12.81
CA TYR A 7 -24.29 -7.48 12.00
C TYR A 7 -23.81 -7.62 10.56
N LEU A 8 -23.45 -8.81 10.10
CA LEU A 8 -22.90 -9.01 8.77
C LEU A 8 -23.89 -9.38 7.66
N CYS A 9 -25.18 -9.54 7.98
CA CYS A 9 -26.23 -9.88 7.00
C CYS A 9 -27.41 -8.91 6.95
N LEU A 10 -27.34 -7.72 7.53
CA LEU A 10 -28.53 -6.89 7.79
C LEU A 10 -28.58 -5.54 7.09
N SER A 11 -27.79 -5.28 6.08
CA SER A 11 -27.91 -4.01 5.33
C SER A 11 -28.76 -4.09 4.05
N LEU A 12 -29.48 -5.18 3.83
CA LEU A 12 -30.37 -5.32 2.65
C LEU A 12 -31.84 -5.71 3.00
N PHE A 13 -32.31 -5.46 4.20
CA PHE A 13 -33.73 -5.63 4.50
C PHE A 13 -34.31 -4.38 5.16
N LEU A 14 -34.86 -3.48 4.35
CA LEU A 14 -35.78 -2.46 4.82
C LEU A 14 -37.21 -3.03 4.71
N LEU A 15 -37.78 -3.26 5.86
CA LEU A 15 -39.13 -3.56 6.25
C LEU A 15 -40.24 -2.98 5.38
N LEU A 16 -41.18 -3.84 5.01
CA LEU A 16 -42.60 -3.46 4.90
C LEU A 16 -43.42 -4.56 5.60
N GLU A 17 -43.75 -4.33 6.87
CA GLU A 17 -44.85 -5.00 7.55
C GLU A 17 -46.19 -4.36 7.12
N ILE A 18 -46.96 -5.07 6.34
CA ILE A 18 -48.41 -4.83 6.25
C ILE A 18 -49.13 -6.12 6.61
N SER A 19 -49.73 -6.08 7.78
CA SER A 19 -50.64 -7.09 8.26
C SER A 19 -51.91 -7.13 7.38
N CYS A 20 -52.20 -8.24 6.77
CA CYS A 20 -53.57 -8.60 6.36
C CYS A 20 -53.83 -10.09 6.61
N LEU A 21 -54.82 -10.29 7.44
CA LEU A 21 -55.41 -11.58 7.80
C LEU A 21 -56.17 -12.19 6.62
N PHE A 22 -56.19 -13.50 6.59
CA PHE A 22 -57.08 -14.43 5.88
C PHE A 22 -56.60 -14.98 4.51
N SER A 23 -56.26 -16.17 4.50
CA SER A 23 -56.84 -17.34 3.81
C SER A 23 -55.77 -18.41 3.57
N CYS A 24 -56.04 -19.59 4.10
CA CYS A 24 -55.22 -20.80 3.95
C CYS A 24 -55.24 -21.28 2.51
N SER A 25 -54.23 -20.97 1.74
CA SER A 25 -53.79 -21.79 0.59
C SER A 25 -52.27 -21.93 0.70
N LYS A 26 -51.78 -23.18 0.65
CA LYS A 26 -50.34 -23.45 0.62
C LYS A 26 -49.71 -22.81 -0.63
N ALA A 27 -49.43 -21.54 -0.54
CA ALA A 27 -48.53 -20.88 -1.49
C ALA A 27 -47.11 -21.43 -1.22
N LYS A 28 -46.51 -22.10 -2.20
CA LYS A 28 -45.08 -22.38 -2.23
C LYS A 28 -44.36 -21.03 -1.99
N LYS A 29 -43.64 -20.94 -0.90
CA LYS A 29 -42.70 -19.83 -0.64
C LYS A 29 -41.79 -19.81 -1.86
N ALA A 30 -41.84 -18.76 -2.66
CA ALA A 30 -40.88 -18.57 -3.74
C ALA A 30 -39.50 -18.51 -3.06
N GLU A 31 -38.63 -19.44 -3.38
CA GLU A 31 -37.22 -19.34 -2.99
C GLU A 31 -36.68 -18.08 -3.63
N GLU A 32 -36.23 -17.14 -2.81
CA GLU A 32 -35.49 -16.01 -3.32
C GLU A 32 -34.29 -16.53 -4.10
N PRO A 33 -33.99 -15.96 -5.29
CA PRO A 33 -32.84 -16.43 -6.07
C PRO A 33 -31.59 -16.31 -5.23
N GLU A 34 -30.88 -17.40 -5.06
CA GLU A 34 -29.59 -17.43 -4.40
C GLU A 34 -28.63 -16.51 -5.20
N ILE A 35 -28.13 -15.45 -4.56
CA ILE A 35 -27.19 -14.52 -5.21
C ILE A 35 -25.85 -15.25 -5.29
N VAL A 36 -25.52 -15.74 -6.47
CA VAL A 36 -24.23 -16.38 -6.76
C VAL A 36 -23.22 -15.29 -7.12
N LEU A 37 -22.27 -15.03 -6.21
CA LEU A 37 -21.18 -14.10 -6.45
C LEU A 37 -20.20 -14.67 -7.48
N SER A 38 -19.74 -13.84 -8.40
CA SER A 38 -18.64 -14.16 -9.29
C SER A 38 -17.34 -14.44 -8.49
N PRO A 39 -16.35 -15.12 -9.07
CA PRO A 39 -15.07 -15.36 -8.38
C PRO A 39 -14.39 -14.08 -7.88
N ASP A 40 -14.45 -13.00 -8.63
CA ASP A 40 -13.85 -11.74 -8.24
C ASP A 40 -14.63 -11.04 -7.12
N GLU A 41 -15.96 -11.14 -7.11
CA GLU A 41 -16.76 -10.65 -5.99
C GLU A 41 -16.52 -11.46 -4.71
N GLN A 42 -16.31 -12.77 -4.82
CA GLN A 42 -15.93 -13.61 -3.68
C GLN A 42 -14.56 -13.19 -3.11
N ARG A 43 -13.55 -12.97 -3.99
CA ARG A 43 -12.24 -12.43 -3.59
C ARG A 43 -12.37 -11.08 -2.89
N LEU A 44 -13.20 -10.20 -3.43
CA LEU A 44 -13.44 -8.88 -2.87
C LEU A 44 -14.02 -8.95 -1.45
N VAL A 45 -15.02 -9.81 -1.21
CA VAL A 45 -15.61 -9.98 0.14
C VAL A 45 -14.55 -10.45 1.13
N ILE A 46 -13.76 -11.47 0.77
CA ILE A 46 -12.68 -12.01 1.62
C ILE A 46 -11.61 -10.95 1.91
N ALA A 47 -11.23 -10.18 0.88
CA ALA A 47 -10.24 -9.13 1.02
C ALA A 47 -10.74 -7.99 1.93
N LEU A 48 -11.99 -7.56 1.78
CA LEU A 48 -12.61 -6.54 2.63
C LEU A 48 -12.66 -6.97 4.10
N ASP A 49 -13.04 -8.22 4.38
CA ASP A 49 -13.09 -8.75 5.74
C ASP A 49 -11.68 -8.80 6.36
N SER A 50 -10.68 -9.24 5.60
CA SER A 50 -9.29 -9.29 6.04
C SER A 50 -8.75 -7.89 6.32
N PHE A 51 -9.05 -6.94 5.44
CA PHE A 51 -8.67 -5.54 5.56
C PHE A 51 -9.27 -4.87 6.81
N ARG A 52 -10.57 -5.04 7.03
CA ARG A 52 -11.23 -4.57 8.26
C ARG A 52 -10.61 -5.18 9.51
N ASN A 53 -10.38 -6.49 9.53
CA ASN A 53 -9.86 -7.20 10.70
C ASN A 53 -8.47 -6.71 11.15
N ILE A 54 -7.62 -6.29 10.22
CA ILE A 54 -6.29 -5.76 10.56
C ILE A 54 -6.39 -4.35 11.15
N TYR A 55 -7.10 -3.46 10.48
CA TYR A 55 -7.05 -2.03 10.78
C TYR A 55 -8.02 -1.57 11.87
N TYR A 56 -9.11 -2.30 12.12
CA TYR A 56 -9.96 -2.05 13.29
C TYR A 56 -9.19 -2.18 14.60
N LYS A 57 -8.29 -3.15 14.68
CA LYS A 57 -7.42 -3.32 15.86
C LYS A 57 -6.44 -2.16 16.06
N ALA A 58 -6.11 -1.45 15.01
CA ALA A 58 -5.22 -0.29 15.03
C ALA A 58 -5.95 1.04 15.32
N GLY A 59 -7.30 1.03 15.44
CA GLY A 59 -8.08 2.22 15.75
C GLY A 59 -8.53 3.04 14.55
N TYR A 60 -8.52 2.48 13.34
CA TYR A 60 -8.89 3.15 12.08
C TYR A 60 -10.28 2.71 11.56
N GLU A 61 -11.19 2.28 12.45
CA GLU A 61 -12.52 1.74 12.07
C GLU A 61 -13.30 2.68 11.14
N GLU A 62 -13.35 3.97 11.44
CA GLU A 62 -14.13 4.95 10.67
C GLU A 62 -13.57 5.11 9.25
N GLU A 63 -12.26 5.27 9.13
CA GLU A 63 -11.59 5.41 7.85
C GLU A 63 -11.72 4.16 6.99
N ILE A 64 -11.50 2.99 7.59
CA ILE A 64 -11.61 1.70 6.89
C ILE A 64 -13.03 1.40 6.46
N ASN A 65 -14.04 1.79 7.25
CA ASN A 65 -15.43 1.68 6.83
C ASN A 65 -15.71 2.59 5.63
N ALA A 66 -15.23 3.83 5.63
CA ALA A 66 -15.42 4.74 4.50
C ALA A 66 -14.78 4.19 3.20
N ILE A 67 -13.58 3.62 3.30
CA ILE A 67 -12.91 2.94 2.18
C ILE A 67 -13.76 1.74 1.69
N ALA A 68 -14.19 0.89 2.61
CA ALA A 68 -14.96 -0.30 2.28
C ALA A 68 -16.33 0.05 1.67
N ASP A 69 -17.01 1.07 2.19
CA ASP A 69 -18.30 1.53 1.67
C ASP A 69 -18.14 2.13 0.26
N ASN A 70 -17.05 2.87 0.00
CA ASN A 70 -16.74 3.37 -1.34
C ASN A 70 -16.51 2.21 -2.33
N ILE A 71 -15.74 1.20 -1.94
CA ILE A 71 -15.48 0.00 -2.76
C ILE A 71 -16.78 -0.77 -3.02
N GLN A 72 -17.59 -1.00 -1.99
CA GLN A 72 -18.86 -1.73 -2.11
C GLN A 72 -19.88 -0.97 -2.95
N GLY A 73 -19.92 0.36 -2.84
CA GLY A 73 -20.78 1.21 -3.66
C GLY A 73 -20.40 1.26 -5.14
N ASN A 74 -19.15 0.87 -5.47
CA ASN A 74 -18.58 0.91 -6.82
C ASN A 74 -17.89 -0.41 -7.19
N THR A 75 -18.46 -1.54 -6.80
CA THR A 75 -17.85 -2.88 -6.88
C THR A 75 -17.30 -3.22 -8.27
N ALA A 76 -18.07 -2.97 -9.33
CA ALA A 76 -17.65 -3.32 -10.69
C ALA A 76 -16.41 -2.51 -11.14
N ASP A 77 -16.40 -1.21 -10.86
CA ASP A 77 -15.26 -0.33 -11.19
C ASP A 77 -14.03 -0.71 -10.39
N PHE A 78 -14.19 -1.00 -9.09
CA PHE A 78 -13.10 -1.42 -8.24
C PHE A 78 -12.48 -2.75 -8.72
N ILE A 79 -13.29 -3.76 -9.02
CA ILE A 79 -12.83 -5.06 -9.53
C ILE A 79 -12.08 -4.87 -10.85
N GLN A 80 -12.59 -4.03 -11.74
CA GLN A 80 -11.91 -3.70 -12.98
C GLN A 80 -10.54 -3.04 -12.73
N ASP A 81 -10.48 -2.03 -11.86
CA ASP A 81 -9.25 -1.29 -11.55
C ASP A 81 -8.20 -2.20 -10.90
N ILE A 82 -8.58 -3.01 -9.89
CA ILE A 82 -7.64 -3.89 -9.21
C ILE A 82 -7.10 -5.01 -10.10
N ASN A 83 -7.97 -5.61 -10.93
CA ASN A 83 -7.55 -6.65 -11.86
C ASN A 83 -6.61 -6.09 -12.95
N ASN A 84 -6.91 -4.90 -13.48
CA ASN A 84 -6.04 -4.22 -14.45
C ASN A 84 -4.68 -3.89 -13.82
N LEU A 85 -4.67 -3.38 -12.58
CA LEU A 85 -3.44 -3.08 -11.87
C LEU A 85 -2.59 -4.33 -11.64
N ILE A 86 -3.19 -5.41 -11.14
CA ILE A 86 -2.49 -6.68 -10.89
C ILE A 86 -1.92 -7.26 -12.21
N ALA A 87 -2.70 -7.23 -13.28
CA ALA A 87 -2.27 -7.73 -14.58
C ALA A 87 -1.14 -6.90 -15.21
N SER A 88 -1.06 -5.61 -14.89
CA SER A 88 -0.01 -4.70 -15.40
C SER A 88 1.28 -4.70 -14.59
N ASP A 89 1.32 -5.41 -13.45
CA ASP A 89 2.50 -5.44 -12.56
C ASP A 89 3.58 -6.44 -13.04
N GLU A 90 4.03 -6.26 -14.27
CA GLU A 90 5.09 -7.09 -14.87
C GLU A 90 6.43 -6.98 -14.13
N ASN A 91 6.64 -5.86 -13.45
CA ASN A 91 7.88 -5.58 -12.72
C ASN A 91 7.85 -5.99 -11.24
N GLY A 92 6.73 -6.50 -10.71
CA GLY A 92 6.59 -6.84 -9.29
C GLY A 92 6.73 -5.63 -8.36
N LEU A 93 6.25 -4.46 -8.80
CA LEU A 93 6.30 -3.23 -8.01
C LEU A 93 5.34 -3.25 -6.81
N LEU A 94 4.30 -4.09 -6.88
CA LEU A 94 3.26 -4.24 -5.86
C LEU A 94 3.63 -5.25 -4.76
N LEU A 95 4.89 -5.65 -4.67
CA LEU A 95 5.37 -6.57 -3.64
C LEU A 95 5.17 -5.96 -2.25
N LEU A 96 4.39 -6.62 -1.40
CA LEU A 96 4.18 -6.21 -0.01
C LEU A 96 5.41 -6.57 0.82
N VAL A 97 6.05 -5.56 1.41
CA VAL A 97 7.21 -5.69 2.29
C VAL A 97 7.01 -4.78 3.48
N ASP A 98 6.84 -5.37 4.65
CA ASP A 98 6.64 -4.68 5.92
C ASP A 98 7.10 -5.56 7.09
N LYS A 99 6.77 -5.18 8.34
CA LYS A 99 7.13 -5.93 9.55
C LYS A 99 6.49 -7.32 9.65
N ARG A 100 5.52 -7.64 8.82
CA ARG A 100 4.79 -8.93 8.76
C ARG A 100 5.18 -9.75 7.55
N HIS A 101 5.66 -9.10 6.47
CA HIS A 101 5.95 -9.69 5.17
C HIS A 101 7.42 -9.51 4.83
N TYR A 102 8.17 -10.61 4.94
CA TYR A 102 9.63 -10.62 4.86
C TYR A 102 10.10 -11.04 3.48
N LEU A 103 11.09 -10.34 2.95
CA LEU A 103 11.87 -10.81 1.83
C LEU A 103 12.93 -11.84 2.27
N ALA A 104 13.20 -12.81 1.43
CA ALA A 104 14.31 -13.71 1.64
C ALA A 104 15.64 -12.94 1.71
N ASN A 105 16.61 -13.48 2.47
CA ASN A 105 17.95 -12.88 2.54
C ASN A 105 18.66 -12.87 1.18
N SER A 106 18.34 -13.82 0.31
CA SER A 106 18.87 -13.93 -1.06
C SER A 106 18.12 -13.08 -2.09
N PHE A 107 17.04 -12.38 -1.68
CA PHE A 107 16.28 -11.56 -2.63
C PHE A 107 17.10 -10.34 -3.06
N VAL A 108 17.39 -10.28 -4.35
CA VAL A 108 18.07 -9.16 -5.03
C VAL A 108 17.32 -8.93 -6.34
N PRO A 109 16.86 -7.70 -6.65
CA PRO A 109 16.31 -7.40 -7.97
C PRO A 109 17.33 -7.65 -9.09
N GLU A 110 16.90 -8.25 -10.19
CA GLU A 110 17.78 -8.61 -11.30
C GLU A 110 18.22 -7.41 -12.13
N ASP A 111 17.44 -6.32 -12.13
CA ASP A 111 17.59 -5.12 -12.96
C ASP A 111 18.13 -3.91 -12.17
N LEU A 112 18.99 -4.15 -11.17
CA LEU A 112 19.63 -3.07 -10.43
C LEU A 112 20.65 -2.32 -11.29
N LEU A 113 20.47 -0.99 -11.39
CA LEU A 113 21.34 -0.05 -12.09
C LEU A 113 22.09 0.80 -11.07
N PRO A 114 23.44 0.80 -11.05
CA PRO A 114 24.21 1.76 -10.25
C PRO A 114 23.93 3.20 -10.70
N LEU A 115 23.72 4.09 -9.72
CA LEU A 115 23.49 5.50 -10.02
C LEU A 115 24.82 6.23 -10.24
N GLU A 116 24.89 6.94 -11.34
CA GLU A 116 26.03 7.78 -11.69
C GLU A 116 25.71 9.27 -11.50
N LYS A 117 26.75 10.08 -11.30
CA LYS A 117 26.60 11.54 -11.27
C LYS A 117 26.07 12.01 -12.62
N ASN A 118 25.02 12.82 -12.59
CA ASN A 118 24.39 13.36 -13.78
C ASN A 118 23.90 14.80 -13.52
N ASN A 119 23.25 15.41 -14.51
CA ASN A 119 22.77 16.78 -14.43
C ASN A 119 21.31 16.89 -13.97
N ASP A 120 20.58 15.78 -13.84
CA ASP A 120 19.15 15.80 -13.57
C ASP A 120 18.86 15.75 -12.07
N TYR A 121 19.58 14.90 -11.34
CA TYR A 121 19.51 14.79 -9.87
C TYR A 121 20.91 14.64 -9.27
N ALA A 122 21.03 14.89 -7.98
CA ALA A 122 22.27 14.70 -7.24
C ALA A 122 22.24 13.37 -6.46
N ILE A 123 23.42 12.77 -6.26
CA ILE A 123 23.59 11.59 -5.40
C ILE A 123 24.51 11.97 -4.24
N SER A 124 24.16 11.56 -3.01
CA SER A 124 24.96 11.85 -1.82
C SER A 124 26.20 10.97 -1.69
N ARG A 125 26.19 9.81 -2.35
CA ARG A 125 27.25 8.79 -2.32
C ARG A 125 27.25 7.99 -3.63
N THR A 126 28.32 7.24 -3.92
CA THR A 126 28.51 6.57 -5.22
C THR A 126 28.10 5.10 -5.26
N ASP A 127 27.67 4.53 -4.16
CA ASP A 127 27.23 3.13 -4.03
C ASP A 127 25.71 2.97 -4.01
N LEU A 128 24.99 3.90 -4.62
CA LEU A 128 23.54 3.88 -4.76
C LEU A 128 23.15 3.10 -6.02
N SER A 129 22.07 2.31 -5.92
CA SER A 129 21.51 1.58 -7.05
C SER A 129 19.98 1.57 -6.97
N LEU A 130 19.32 1.62 -8.11
CA LEU A 130 17.87 1.49 -8.25
C LEU A 130 17.55 0.45 -9.34
N ARG A 131 16.34 -0.03 -9.39
CA ARG A 131 15.85 -0.75 -10.56
C ARG A 131 15.77 0.21 -11.77
N VAL A 132 15.95 -0.32 -12.97
CA VAL A 132 15.97 0.49 -14.21
C VAL A 132 14.73 1.37 -14.34
N CYS A 133 13.53 0.80 -14.19
CA CYS A 133 12.26 1.54 -14.30
C CYS A 133 12.12 2.65 -13.23
N VAL A 134 12.73 2.48 -12.07
CA VAL A 134 12.70 3.47 -10.99
C VAL A 134 13.63 4.64 -11.30
N GLU A 135 14.83 4.36 -11.85
CA GLU A 135 15.76 5.42 -12.26
C GLU A 135 15.17 6.25 -13.39
N GLU A 136 14.52 5.63 -14.37
CA GLU A 136 13.84 6.33 -15.45
C GLU A 136 12.74 7.27 -14.93
N ALA A 137 11.94 6.81 -13.98
CA ALA A 137 10.90 7.63 -13.34
C ALA A 137 11.50 8.76 -12.50
N LEU A 138 12.56 8.46 -11.73
CA LEU A 138 13.31 9.45 -10.96
C LEU A 138 13.85 10.56 -11.86
N ARG A 139 14.44 10.21 -13.00
CA ARG A 139 14.98 11.17 -13.97
C ARG A 139 13.89 12.11 -14.49
N LYS A 140 12.74 11.56 -14.90
CA LYS A 140 11.58 12.35 -15.34
C LYS A 140 11.11 13.31 -14.24
N MET A 141 10.98 12.81 -13.01
CA MET A 141 10.59 13.60 -11.85
C MET A 141 11.60 14.72 -11.56
N ALA A 142 12.90 14.42 -11.59
CA ALA A 142 13.95 15.38 -11.32
C ALA A 142 14.03 16.49 -12.37
N ILE A 143 13.84 16.17 -13.65
CA ILE A 143 13.76 17.15 -14.74
C ILE A 143 12.58 18.12 -14.51
N ALA A 144 11.43 17.61 -14.11
CA ALA A 144 10.27 18.44 -13.82
C ALA A 144 10.49 19.31 -12.58
N ALA A 145 11.05 18.74 -11.50
CA ALA A 145 11.42 19.51 -10.31
C ALA A 145 12.34 20.68 -10.65
N LYS A 146 13.32 20.43 -11.51
CA LYS A 146 14.26 21.46 -11.96
C LYS A 146 13.58 22.55 -12.79
N ALA A 147 12.61 22.20 -13.64
CA ALA A 147 11.80 23.16 -14.39
C ALA A 147 10.95 24.04 -13.44
N ASP A 148 10.54 23.51 -12.30
CA ASP A 148 9.80 24.24 -11.26
C ASP A 148 10.72 24.99 -10.28
N GLY A 149 12.03 25.06 -10.58
CA GLY A 149 13.00 25.86 -9.80
C GLY A 149 13.60 25.13 -8.59
N ILE A 150 13.42 23.80 -8.48
CA ILE A 150 14.15 22.98 -7.51
C ILE A 150 15.53 22.68 -8.09
N SER A 151 16.58 23.22 -7.47
CA SER A 151 17.93 23.16 -8.02
C SER A 151 18.45 21.73 -8.21
N ASN A 152 18.24 20.86 -7.22
CA ASN A 152 18.54 19.42 -7.31
C ASN A 152 17.67 18.62 -6.33
N LEU A 153 17.11 17.51 -6.78
CA LEU A 153 16.69 16.44 -5.89
C LEU A 153 17.93 15.64 -5.49
N VAL A 154 18.20 15.51 -4.21
CA VAL A 154 19.34 14.75 -3.69
C VAL A 154 18.87 13.36 -3.31
N VAL A 155 19.41 12.33 -3.93
CA VAL A 155 19.18 10.92 -3.59
C VAL A 155 20.17 10.52 -2.50
N SER A 156 19.69 10.17 -1.32
CA SER A 156 20.50 9.91 -0.14
C SER A 156 20.64 8.41 0.17
N SER A 157 19.59 7.62 -0.10
CA SER A 157 19.61 6.17 0.06
C SER A 157 18.69 5.54 -0.99
N THR A 158 19.02 4.31 -1.40
CA THR A 158 18.29 3.53 -2.42
C THR A 158 18.32 2.05 -2.05
N TYR A 159 18.57 1.15 -3.01
CA TYR A 159 18.69 -0.27 -2.73
C TYR A 159 19.64 -0.54 -1.55
N ARG A 160 19.19 -1.39 -0.64
CA ARG A 160 19.96 -1.93 0.48
C ARG A 160 19.84 -3.44 0.51
N SER A 161 20.96 -4.17 0.43
CA SER A 161 20.95 -5.61 0.60
C SER A 161 20.49 -6.02 2.00
N TYR A 162 20.03 -7.23 2.16
CA TYR A 162 19.68 -7.81 3.46
C TYR A 162 20.79 -7.62 4.50
N ASP A 163 22.04 -7.94 4.15
CA ASP A 163 23.18 -7.85 5.07
C ASP A 163 23.53 -6.41 5.43
N TYR A 164 23.40 -5.48 4.47
CA TYR A 164 23.60 -4.06 4.76
C TYR A 164 22.50 -3.54 5.69
N GLN A 165 21.24 -3.90 5.44
CA GLN A 165 20.13 -3.56 6.33
C GLN A 165 20.33 -4.13 7.74
N LYS A 166 20.83 -5.37 7.86
CA LYS A 166 21.18 -5.98 9.14
C LYS A 166 22.21 -5.14 9.90
N THR A 167 23.25 -4.68 9.21
CA THR A 167 24.29 -3.84 9.80
C THR A 167 23.72 -2.51 10.32
N ILE A 168 22.83 -1.87 9.54
CA ILE A 168 22.15 -0.62 9.93
C ILE A 168 21.28 -0.87 11.15
N TYR A 169 20.42 -1.87 11.11
CA TYR A 169 19.48 -2.18 12.18
C TYR A 169 20.19 -2.51 13.49
N GLU A 170 21.21 -3.37 13.46
CA GLU A 170 22.00 -3.71 14.65
C GLU A 170 22.74 -2.49 15.24
N ARG A 171 23.23 -1.57 14.38
CA ARG A 171 23.80 -0.30 14.84
C ARG A 171 22.74 0.54 15.55
N ASN A 172 21.53 0.69 14.99
CA ASN A 172 20.45 1.46 15.57
C ASN A 172 20.00 0.85 16.91
N VAL A 173 19.88 -0.48 16.99
CA VAL A 173 19.58 -1.17 18.27
C VAL A 173 20.64 -0.87 19.35
N ARG A 174 21.92 -0.85 18.99
CA ARG A 174 23.00 -0.52 19.93
C ARG A 174 22.96 0.95 20.38
N GLN A 175 22.54 1.87 19.52
CA GLN A 175 22.54 3.31 19.79
C GLN A 175 21.33 3.78 20.57
N MET A 176 20.13 3.29 20.25
CA MET A 176 18.88 3.81 20.78
C MET A 176 17.99 2.76 21.50
N GLY A 177 18.44 1.51 21.54
CA GLY A 177 17.65 0.39 22.07
C GLY A 177 16.69 -0.21 21.04
N LYS A 178 16.20 -1.42 21.32
CA LYS A 178 15.39 -2.19 20.36
C LYS A 178 14.07 -1.51 20.03
N GLU A 179 13.35 -1.02 21.03
CA GLU A 179 12.03 -0.41 20.87
C GLU A 179 12.08 0.83 19.94
N ALA A 180 13.03 1.74 20.18
CA ALA A 180 13.22 2.90 19.32
C ALA A 180 13.73 2.49 17.93
N ALA A 181 14.67 1.54 17.85
CA ALA A 181 15.17 1.05 16.57
C ALA A 181 14.07 0.40 15.71
N ASP A 182 13.12 -0.30 16.31
CA ASP A 182 11.99 -0.91 15.59
C ASP A 182 11.04 0.14 14.96
N ARG A 183 10.98 1.36 15.51
CA ARG A 183 10.18 2.47 14.96
C ARG A 183 10.91 3.24 13.86
N GLU A 184 12.24 3.32 13.95
CA GLU A 184 13.09 4.16 13.10
C GLU A 184 13.77 3.38 11.97
N SER A 185 13.77 2.05 12.02
CA SER A 185 14.56 1.23 11.10
C SER A 185 13.94 -0.14 10.87
N ALA A 186 13.87 -0.53 9.62
CA ALA A 186 13.40 -1.86 9.26
C ALA A 186 14.39 -2.93 9.73
N ALA A 187 13.86 -4.03 10.29
CA ALA A 187 14.63 -5.25 10.51
C ALA A 187 15.05 -5.84 9.14
N PRO A 188 16.11 -6.68 9.11
CA PRO A 188 16.54 -7.34 7.87
C PRO A 188 15.39 -8.14 7.24
N GLY A 189 15.17 -7.96 5.95
CA GLY A 189 14.09 -8.58 5.19
C GLY A 189 12.76 -7.81 5.21
N THR A 190 12.59 -6.78 6.05
CA THR A 190 11.35 -5.99 6.14
C THR A 190 11.48 -4.59 5.53
N SER A 191 12.63 -4.29 4.93
CA SER A 191 12.92 -2.98 4.34
C SER A 191 12.44 -2.89 2.90
N GLN A 192 11.67 -1.86 2.57
CA GLN A 192 11.31 -1.54 1.19
C GLN A 192 12.53 -1.23 0.32
N HIS A 193 13.64 -0.78 0.89
CA HIS A 193 14.88 -0.58 0.14
C HIS A 193 15.44 -1.86 -0.48
N GLN A 194 15.15 -3.04 0.08
CA GLN A 194 15.60 -4.30 -0.50
C GLN A 194 14.91 -4.61 -1.84
N THR A 195 13.75 -3.98 -2.14
CA THR A 195 13.08 -4.13 -3.44
C THR A 195 13.75 -3.33 -4.57
N GLY A 196 14.69 -2.43 -4.25
CA GLY A 196 15.31 -1.52 -5.23
C GLY A 196 14.36 -0.44 -5.75
N THR A 197 13.19 -0.23 -5.10
CA THR A 197 12.17 0.73 -5.52
C THR A 197 12.01 1.91 -4.56
N ALA A 198 12.62 1.88 -3.38
CA ALA A 198 12.56 2.95 -2.39
C ALA A 198 13.74 3.92 -2.52
N ILE A 199 13.47 5.19 -2.30
CA ILE A 199 14.43 6.30 -2.32
C ILE A 199 14.21 7.15 -1.07
N ASP A 200 15.30 7.41 -0.33
CA ASP A 200 15.33 8.48 0.66
C ASP A 200 15.93 9.75 0.02
N PHE A 201 15.20 10.86 0.09
CA PHE A 201 15.61 12.13 -0.48
C PHE A 201 16.14 13.11 0.57
N GLY A 202 17.14 13.89 0.20
CA GLY A 202 17.67 15.01 0.99
C GLY A 202 18.24 14.60 2.34
N SER A 203 17.93 15.35 3.39
CA SER A 203 18.24 14.99 4.78
C SER A 203 17.22 13.95 5.27
N ILE A 204 17.72 12.93 5.99
CA ILE A 204 16.89 11.90 6.61
C ILE A 204 16.47 12.39 7.99
N THR A 205 15.72 13.50 8.02
CA THR A 205 15.19 14.16 9.22
C THR A 205 13.85 14.85 8.89
N ASP A 206 13.03 15.11 9.90
CA ASP A 206 11.70 15.71 9.74
C ASP A 206 11.74 17.11 9.11
N GLU A 207 12.83 17.85 9.30
CA GLU A 207 13.05 19.17 8.71
C GLU A 207 13.10 19.14 7.17
N PHE A 208 13.28 17.95 6.56
CA PHE A 208 13.23 17.82 5.11
C PHE A 208 11.87 18.24 4.56
N ALA A 209 10.77 18.01 5.28
CA ALA A 209 9.42 18.42 4.88
C ALA A 209 9.32 19.94 4.68
N GLU A 210 10.10 20.74 5.42
CA GLU A 210 10.07 22.19 5.32
C GLU A 210 10.95 22.74 4.19
N THR A 211 11.77 21.91 3.58
CA THR A 211 12.61 22.32 2.45
C THR A 211 11.78 22.51 1.17
N LYS A 212 12.34 23.28 0.22
CA LYS A 212 11.70 23.42 -1.11
C LYS A 212 11.54 22.07 -1.82
N SER A 213 12.55 21.18 -1.71
CA SER A 213 12.53 19.86 -2.32
C SER A 213 11.49 18.94 -1.65
N GLY A 214 11.40 18.95 -0.31
CA GLY A 214 10.40 18.15 0.42
C GLY A 214 8.98 18.57 0.05
N LYS A 215 8.67 19.86 0.10
CA LYS A 215 7.35 20.40 -0.30
C LYS A 215 7.00 20.11 -1.76
N TRP A 216 8.00 20.17 -2.64
CA TRP A 216 7.79 19.83 -4.05
C TRP A 216 7.49 18.35 -4.25
N LEU A 217 8.26 17.46 -3.58
CA LEU A 217 8.03 16.01 -3.65
C LEU A 217 6.66 15.63 -3.11
N GLU A 218 6.26 16.16 -1.96
CA GLU A 218 4.93 15.94 -1.39
C GLU A 218 3.81 16.28 -2.39
N ALA A 219 3.94 17.40 -3.09
CA ALA A 219 2.93 17.88 -4.04
C ALA A 219 2.99 17.22 -5.42
N ASN A 220 4.09 16.56 -5.80
CA ASN A 220 4.30 16.17 -7.19
C ASN A 220 4.79 14.72 -7.41
N ALA A 221 5.37 14.06 -6.42
CA ALA A 221 5.99 12.74 -6.61
C ALA A 221 5.01 11.69 -7.15
N HIS A 222 3.74 11.77 -6.75
CA HIS A 222 2.66 10.90 -7.20
C HIS A 222 2.46 10.93 -8.73
N LYS A 223 2.67 12.07 -9.39
CA LYS A 223 2.57 12.22 -10.86
C LYS A 223 3.58 11.39 -11.62
N TYR A 224 4.64 10.96 -10.94
CA TYR A 224 5.74 10.18 -11.48
C TYR A 224 5.75 8.73 -10.97
N GLY A 225 4.69 8.29 -10.29
CA GLY A 225 4.55 6.93 -9.78
C GLY A 225 5.24 6.67 -8.45
N PHE A 226 5.67 7.74 -7.73
CA PHE A 226 6.23 7.65 -6.38
C PHE A 226 5.17 7.94 -5.34
N SER A 227 5.16 7.16 -4.28
CA SER A 227 4.27 7.29 -3.14
C SER A 227 5.06 7.43 -1.84
N LEU A 228 4.63 8.31 -0.95
CA LEU A 228 5.15 8.42 0.41
C LEU A 228 4.74 7.17 1.20
N SER A 229 5.73 6.38 1.66
CA SER A 229 5.44 5.09 2.29
C SER A 229 4.97 5.20 3.74
N PHE A 230 5.45 6.20 4.47
CA PHE A 230 5.22 6.37 5.90
C PHE A 230 4.68 7.77 6.20
N PRO A 231 3.40 8.04 5.89
CA PRO A 231 2.78 9.34 6.09
C PRO A 231 2.57 9.66 7.58
N GLU A 232 2.47 10.95 7.89
CA GLU A 232 2.21 11.42 9.24
C GLU A 232 0.87 10.89 9.77
N GLY A 233 0.86 10.44 11.03
CA GLY A 233 -0.33 9.88 11.68
C GLY A 233 -0.58 8.40 11.41
N TYR A 234 0.13 7.75 10.48
CA TYR A 234 -0.10 6.35 10.08
C TYR A 234 0.92 5.34 10.64
N GLU A 235 1.65 5.67 11.71
CA GLU A 235 2.56 4.72 12.35
C GLU A 235 1.87 3.41 12.78
N PRO A 236 0.65 3.39 13.36
CA PRO A 236 -0.04 2.16 13.67
C PRO A 236 -0.42 1.30 12.46
N VAL A 237 -0.52 1.91 11.28
CA VAL A 237 -0.82 1.26 10.00
C VAL A 237 0.44 0.68 9.38
N THR A 238 1.48 1.51 9.25
CA THR A 238 2.72 1.17 8.54
C THR A 238 3.75 0.45 9.41
N GLY A 239 3.64 0.64 10.74
CA GLY A 239 4.61 0.16 11.71
C GLY A 239 5.85 1.04 11.84
N TYR A 240 5.97 2.13 11.08
CA TYR A 240 7.08 3.08 11.10
C TYR A 240 6.56 4.49 11.38
N ARG A 241 7.38 5.29 12.05
CA ARG A 241 7.08 6.71 12.23
C ARG A 241 7.01 7.43 10.88
N TRP A 242 6.53 8.66 10.90
CA TRP A 242 6.56 9.53 9.73
C TRP A 242 7.98 9.70 9.18
N GLU A 243 8.12 9.51 7.85
CA GLU A 243 9.37 9.69 7.11
C GLU A 243 9.11 10.49 5.85
N CYS A 244 9.13 11.81 5.93
CA CYS A 244 8.84 12.73 4.83
C CYS A 244 9.82 12.63 3.65
N TRP A 245 10.94 11.95 3.82
CA TRP A 245 11.99 11.70 2.82
C TRP A 245 11.84 10.38 2.07
N HIS A 246 11.05 9.41 2.60
CA HIS A 246 11.01 8.04 2.11
C HIS A 246 9.88 7.84 1.10
N TYR A 247 10.24 7.77 -0.16
CA TYR A 247 9.31 7.52 -1.27
C TYR A 247 9.60 6.19 -1.93
N ARG A 248 8.53 5.44 -2.24
CA ARG A 248 8.61 4.21 -3.00
C ARG A 248 7.98 4.39 -4.38
N TYR A 249 8.68 3.96 -5.41
CA TYR A 249 8.12 3.84 -6.74
C TYR A 249 7.22 2.59 -6.81
N ILE A 250 5.95 2.81 -7.10
CA ILE A 250 4.93 1.77 -7.25
C ILE A 250 4.27 1.80 -8.63
N GLY A 251 4.68 2.76 -9.49
CA GLY A 251 4.09 2.99 -10.80
C GLY A 251 2.85 3.89 -10.77
N GLN A 252 2.57 4.56 -11.88
CA GLN A 252 1.47 5.54 -11.97
C GLN A 252 0.09 4.91 -11.77
N SER A 253 -0.13 3.70 -12.30
CA SER A 253 -1.40 2.98 -12.13
C SER A 253 -1.68 2.63 -10.67
N ALA A 254 -0.64 2.25 -9.91
CA ALA A 254 -0.77 1.97 -8.47
C ALA A 254 -1.01 3.24 -7.66
N VAL A 255 -0.33 4.34 -8.00
CA VAL A 255 -0.62 5.64 -7.37
C VAL A 255 -2.07 6.06 -7.61
N PHE A 256 -2.57 5.95 -8.84
CA PHE A 256 -3.98 6.23 -9.14
C PHE A 256 -4.93 5.34 -8.32
N MET A 257 -4.64 4.04 -8.21
CA MET A 257 -5.43 3.11 -7.40
C MET A 257 -5.43 3.50 -5.92
N GLN A 258 -4.27 3.88 -5.39
CA GLN A 258 -4.07 4.34 -4.02
C GLN A 258 -4.90 5.61 -3.73
N GLU A 259 -4.85 6.60 -4.62
CA GLU A 259 -5.59 7.86 -4.50
C GLU A 259 -7.10 7.67 -4.59
N LYS A 260 -7.56 6.87 -5.56
CA LYS A 260 -8.98 6.67 -5.84
C LYS A 260 -9.69 5.85 -4.75
N TRP A 261 -9.01 4.82 -4.19
CA TRP A 261 -9.67 3.80 -3.40
C TRP A 261 -9.16 3.69 -1.95
N PHE A 262 -7.95 4.17 -1.63
CA PHE A 262 -7.27 3.89 -0.37
C PHE A 262 -6.79 5.13 0.37
N ASN A 263 -7.50 6.25 0.27
CA ASN A 263 -7.20 7.52 0.95
C ASN A 263 -5.73 7.96 0.80
N ASN A 264 -5.12 7.66 -0.34
CA ASN A 264 -3.72 7.93 -0.61
C ASN A 264 -2.73 7.25 0.36
N VAL A 265 -3.11 6.14 0.99
CA VAL A 265 -2.25 5.36 1.90
C VAL A 265 -1.72 4.12 1.18
N GLN A 266 -0.41 4.09 0.91
CA GLN A 266 0.27 3.01 0.19
C GLN A 266 0.08 1.64 0.87
N GLN A 267 0.22 1.59 2.20
CA GLN A 267 0.10 0.35 2.96
C GLN A 267 -1.30 -0.26 2.82
N TYR A 268 -2.36 0.55 2.84
CA TYR A 268 -3.73 0.07 2.66
C TYR A 268 -3.91 -0.64 1.30
N MET A 269 -3.42 -0.01 0.24
CA MET A 269 -3.51 -0.58 -1.10
C MET A 269 -2.72 -1.89 -1.23
N LEU A 270 -1.48 -1.92 -0.73
CA LEU A 270 -0.63 -3.10 -0.84
C LEU A 270 -1.15 -4.28 -0.01
N ASP A 271 -1.63 -4.04 1.22
CA ASP A 271 -2.29 -5.06 2.05
C ASP A 271 -3.56 -5.58 1.37
N PHE A 272 -4.38 -4.67 0.81
CA PHE A 272 -5.61 -5.07 0.12
C PHE A 272 -5.32 -5.95 -1.10
N ILE A 273 -4.35 -5.56 -1.94
CA ILE A 273 -3.90 -6.36 -3.08
C ILE A 273 -3.41 -7.74 -2.63
N HIS A 274 -2.66 -7.79 -1.52
CA HIS A 274 -2.19 -9.04 -0.94
C HIS A 274 -3.36 -9.95 -0.55
N PHE A 275 -4.38 -9.43 0.15
CA PHE A 275 -5.57 -10.20 0.53
C PHE A 275 -6.36 -10.65 -0.69
N TYR A 276 -6.57 -9.77 -1.65
CA TYR A 276 -7.32 -10.06 -2.87
C TYR A 276 -6.67 -11.17 -3.71
N LYS A 277 -5.34 -11.11 -3.87
CA LYS A 277 -4.57 -12.15 -4.61
C LYS A 277 -4.55 -13.50 -3.90
N ASN A 278 -4.56 -13.51 -2.57
CA ASN A 278 -4.46 -14.73 -1.76
C ASN A 278 -5.83 -15.21 -1.22
N ALA A 279 -6.93 -14.62 -1.65
CA ALA A 279 -8.26 -15.06 -1.25
C ALA A 279 -8.54 -16.48 -1.80
N GLU A 280 -8.76 -17.43 -0.90
CA GLU A 280 -9.18 -18.80 -1.26
C GLU A 280 -10.67 -18.80 -1.63
N ILE A 281 -10.96 -19.00 -2.91
CA ILE A 281 -12.32 -19.14 -3.41
C ILE A 281 -12.73 -20.61 -3.24
N ALA A 282 -13.92 -20.84 -2.63
CA ALA A 282 -14.50 -22.18 -2.60
C ALA A 282 -14.67 -22.68 -4.05
N GLN A 283 -13.94 -23.71 -4.43
CA GLN A 283 -14.19 -24.38 -5.70
C GLN A 283 -15.58 -24.99 -5.61
N ASN A 284 -16.53 -24.50 -6.40
CA ASN A 284 -17.78 -25.22 -6.61
C ASN A 284 -17.41 -26.55 -7.24
N VAL A 285 -17.47 -27.61 -6.44
CA VAL A 285 -17.38 -28.97 -6.94
C VAL A 285 -18.68 -29.20 -7.72
N GLU A 286 -18.60 -29.18 -9.05
CA GLU A 286 -19.69 -29.61 -9.95
C GLU A 286 -19.97 -31.10 -9.78
#